data_c30751eb5ab101918adddd5be9b63fa8
#
_entry.id   c30751eb5ab101918adddd5be9b63fa8
#
_cell.length_a   1.000
_cell.length_b   1.000
_cell.length_c   1.000
_cell.angle_alpha   90.00
_cell.angle_beta   90.00
_cell.angle_gamma   90.00
#
_symmetry.space_group_name_H-M   'P 1'
#
loop_
_entity.id
_entity.type
_entity.pdbx_description
1 polymer ?
#
loop_
_entity_poly.entity_id
_entity_poly.type
_entity_poly.pdbx_seq_one_letter_code
_entity_poly.pdbx_strand_id
1 'polypeptide(L)'
;FEDLQALMMIDMDYFKQINDTYGHATGDQVLKIFAGFLKEQFRTTDIIGRVGGDEFMILMKNVRLDYSIHLHLQKLYTNLQNVDIPELNGRKLSCSIGCAVAPTDAESFSQLYRLADHALYTAKHNGRGRFVIYHDIKNQQETVLS
;
A
#
# COMPACT_ATOMS: atom_id res chain seq x y z
N PHE A 1 3.63 -13.01 -24.44
CA PHE A 1 4.01 -12.29 -23.22
C PHE A 1 2.78 -12.00 -22.38
N GLU A 2 2.71 -12.56 -21.20
CA GLU A 2 1.56 -12.38 -20.36
C GLU A 2 1.58 -11.03 -19.64
N ASP A 3 0.41 -10.42 -19.56
CA ASP A 3 0.24 -9.19 -18.79
C ASP A 3 0.32 -9.51 -17.30
N LEU A 4 1.23 -8.86 -16.60
CA LEU A 4 1.34 -8.98 -15.17
C LEU A 4 0.43 -7.96 -14.49
N GLN A 5 -0.16 -8.36 -13.36
CA GLN A 5 -1.00 -7.50 -12.55
C GLN A 5 -0.44 -7.45 -11.14
N ALA A 6 -0.39 -6.27 -10.57
CA ALA A 6 0.05 -6.09 -9.18
C ALA A 6 -1.12 -5.67 -8.33
N LEU A 7 -1.32 -6.37 -7.23
CA LEU A 7 -2.31 -6.01 -6.22
C LEU A 7 -1.58 -5.43 -5.02
N MET A 8 -1.96 -4.23 -4.62
CA MET A 8 -1.41 -3.56 -3.46
C MET A 8 -2.49 -3.38 -2.41
N MET A 9 -2.19 -3.78 -1.18
CA MET A 9 -3.01 -3.48 -0.02
C MET A 9 -2.32 -2.38 0.75
N ILE A 10 -3.03 -1.28 1.01
CA ILE A 10 -2.47 -0.09 1.64
C ILE A 10 -3.27 0.23 2.89
N ASP A 11 -2.58 0.45 3.99
CA ASP A 11 -3.20 0.81 5.26
C ASP A 11 -2.53 2.07 5.80
N MET A 12 -3.33 3.04 6.24
CA MET A 12 -2.80 4.23 6.89
C MET A 12 -2.27 3.86 8.27
N ASP A 13 -1.03 4.25 8.56
CA ASP A 13 -0.45 4.00 9.87
C ASP A 13 -1.03 4.95 10.91
N TYR A 14 -1.38 4.42 12.07
CA TYR A 14 -1.81 5.19 13.24
C TYR A 14 -3.06 6.04 13.00
N PHE A 15 -3.94 5.61 12.10
CA PHE A 15 -5.15 6.38 11.79
C PHE A 15 -6.05 6.52 13.01
N LYS A 16 -6.14 5.50 13.85
CA LYS A 16 -6.91 5.57 15.10
C LYS A 16 -6.40 6.69 16.00
N GLN A 17 -5.07 6.85 16.08
CA GLN A 17 -4.49 7.93 16.88
C GLN A 17 -4.86 9.30 16.32
N ILE A 18 -4.96 9.43 15.01
CA ILE A 18 -5.39 10.69 14.38
C ILE A 18 -6.83 11.01 14.80
N ASN A 19 -7.73 10.02 14.73
CA ASN A 19 -9.10 10.20 15.20
C ASN A 19 -9.17 10.56 16.68
N ASP A 20 -8.41 9.85 17.49
CA ASP A 20 -8.43 10.07 18.95
C ASP A 20 -7.85 11.43 19.34
N THR A 21 -6.85 11.92 18.61
CA THR A 21 -6.17 13.18 18.91
C THR A 21 -6.88 14.38 18.30
N TYR A 22 -7.36 14.28 17.06
CA TYR A 22 -7.87 15.42 16.30
C TYR A 22 -9.37 15.36 16.03
N GLY A 23 -10.03 14.25 16.39
CA GLY A 23 -11.46 14.05 16.17
C GLY A 23 -11.78 13.39 14.84
N HIS A 24 -13.00 12.81 14.78
CA HIS A 24 -13.44 12.06 13.59
C HIS A 24 -13.60 12.94 12.35
N ALA A 25 -13.99 14.22 12.53
CA ALA A 25 -14.12 15.14 11.39
C ALA A 25 -12.78 15.35 10.70
N THR A 26 -11.72 15.54 11.47
CA THR A 26 -10.36 15.65 10.93
C THR A 26 -9.91 14.33 10.32
N GLY A 27 -10.21 13.21 10.96
CA GLY A 27 -9.91 11.89 10.41
C GLY A 27 -10.56 11.66 9.06
N ASP A 28 -11.82 12.03 8.89
CA ASP A 28 -12.53 11.93 7.61
C ASP A 28 -11.87 12.78 6.53
N GLN A 29 -11.44 13.99 6.90
CA GLN A 29 -10.73 14.87 5.99
C GLN A 29 -9.38 14.28 5.57
N VAL A 30 -8.65 13.70 6.53
CA VAL A 30 -7.37 13.03 6.25
C VAL A 30 -7.57 11.86 5.29
N LEU A 31 -8.63 11.07 5.46
CA LEU A 31 -8.94 9.97 4.55
C LEU A 31 -9.20 10.48 3.13
N LYS A 32 -9.93 11.57 2.98
CA LYS A 32 -10.21 12.17 1.66
C LYS A 32 -8.91 12.67 1.00
N ILE A 33 -8.06 13.30 1.78
CA ILE A 33 -6.76 13.79 1.28
C ILE A 33 -5.89 12.62 0.85
N PHE A 34 -5.83 11.57 1.65
CA PHE A 34 -5.04 10.39 1.34
C PHE A 34 -5.58 9.67 0.10
N ALA A 35 -6.90 9.54 -0.04
CA ALA A 35 -7.51 8.95 -1.24
C ALA A 35 -7.16 9.76 -2.49
N GLY A 36 -7.21 11.07 -2.41
CA GLY A 36 -6.81 11.96 -3.51
C GLY A 36 -5.33 11.81 -3.83
N PHE A 37 -4.49 11.73 -2.81
CA PHE A 37 -3.07 11.49 -2.98
C PHE A 37 -2.81 10.19 -3.74
N LEU A 38 -3.48 9.09 -3.35
CA LEU A 38 -3.30 7.81 -4.03
C LEU A 38 -3.69 7.89 -5.50
N LYS A 39 -4.78 8.57 -5.83
CA LYS A 39 -5.19 8.75 -7.23
C LYS A 39 -4.11 9.43 -8.07
N GLU A 40 -3.37 10.34 -7.48
CA GLU A 40 -2.29 11.05 -8.18
C GLU A 40 -1.05 10.17 -8.36
N GLN A 41 -0.87 9.14 -7.52
CA GLN A 41 0.30 8.27 -7.58
C GLN A 41 0.16 7.14 -8.59
N PHE A 42 -1.05 6.85 -9.05
CA PHE A 42 -1.33 5.74 -9.95
C PHE A 42 -1.97 6.22 -11.25
N ARG A 43 -1.94 5.34 -12.27
CA ARG A 43 -2.49 5.67 -13.60
C ARG A 43 -4.02 5.67 -13.54
N THR A 44 -4.64 6.39 -14.47
CA THR A 44 -6.11 6.40 -14.60
C THR A 44 -6.68 5.01 -14.92
N THR A 45 -5.85 4.14 -15.52
CA THR A 45 -6.23 2.76 -15.84
C THR A 45 -6.10 1.82 -14.65
N ASP A 46 -5.41 2.24 -13.58
CA ASP A 46 -5.31 1.43 -12.37
C ASP A 46 -6.60 1.55 -11.57
N ILE A 47 -6.97 0.46 -10.90
CA ILE A 47 -8.20 0.41 -10.11
C ILE A 47 -7.86 0.71 -8.66
N ILE A 48 -8.51 1.70 -8.08
CA ILE A 48 -8.33 2.08 -6.69
C ILE A 48 -9.66 1.92 -5.97
N GLY A 49 -9.67 1.18 -4.88
CA GLY A 49 -10.84 0.98 -4.06
C GLY A 49 -10.53 1.14 -2.58
N ARG A 50 -11.51 1.60 -1.83
CA ARG A 50 -11.44 1.60 -0.37
C ARG A 50 -12.08 0.32 0.13
N VAL A 51 -11.31 -0.48 0.87
CA VAL A 51 -11.78 -1.78 1.37
C VAL A 51 -12.56 -1.61 2.66
N GLY A 52 -12.17 -0.68 3.48
CA GLY A 52 -12.84 -0.37 4.74
C GLY A 52 -11.99 0.61 5.52
N GLY A 53 -12.58 1.32 6.47
CA GLY A 53 -11.86 2.23 7.36
C GLY A 53 -10.76 3.02 6.67
N ASP A 54 -9.53 2.68 7.01
CA ASP A 54 -8.31 3.31 6.52
C ASP A 54 -7.53 2.40 5.54
N GLU A 55 -8.17 1.38 5.00
CA GLU A 55 -7.58 0.42 4.07
C GLU A 55 -8.00 0.70 2.63
N PHE A 56 -7.01 0.63 1.73
CA PHE A 56 -7.20 0.81 0.30
C PHE A 56 -6.60 -0.36 -0.47
N MET A 57 -7.19 -0.65 -1.62
CA MET A 57 -6.70 -1.69 -2.52
C MET A 57 -6.46 -1.08 -3.89
N ILE A 58 -5.32 -1.40 -4.50
CA ILE A 58 -4.97 -0.92 -5.82
C ILE A 58 -4.62 -2.09 -6.70
N LEU A 59 -5.26 -2.18 -7.87
CA LEU A 59 -4.93 -3.17 -8.88
C LEU A 59 -4.30 -2.46 -10.07
N MET A 60 -3.03 -2.75 -10.30
CA MET A 60 -2.28 -2.24 -11.45
C MET A 60 -2.21 -3.31 -12.52
N LYS A 61 -2.52 -2.93 -13.76
CA LYS A 61 -2.42 -3.82 -14.91
C LYS A 61 -1.16 -3.49 -15.71
N ASN A 62 -0.69 -4.48 -16.47
CA ASN A 62 0.47 -4.31 -17.35
C ASN A 62 1.71 -3.81 -16.60
N VAL A 63 2.00 -4.42 -15.46
CA VAL A 63 3.21 -4.12 -14.72
C VAL A 63 4.37 -4.99 -15.20
N ARG A 64 5.58 -4.61 -14.83
CA ARG A 64 6.80 -5.35 -15.18
C ARG A 64 7.44 -5.90 -13.93
N LEU A 65 8.02 -7.11 -14.04
CA LEU A 65 8.76 -7.75 -12.94
C LEU A 65 10.22 -7.31 -12.90
N ASP A 66 10.50 -6.11 -13.35
CA ASP A 66 11.78 -5.47 -13.13
C ASP A 66 11.68 -4.65 -11.84
N TYR A 67 12.57 -3.71 -11.68
CA TYR A 67 12.61 -2.89 -10.48
C TYR A 67 11.59 -1.73 -10.50
N SER A 68 10.70 -1.67 -11.50
CA SER A 68 9.80 -0.52 -11.67
C SER A 68 8.75 -0.39 -10.58
N ILE A 69 8.27 -1.50 -10.01
CA ILE A 69 7.33 -1.44 -8.87
C ILE A 69 8.02 -0.81 -7.65
N HIS A 70 9.26 -1.22 -7.37
CA HIS A 70 10.04 -0.63 -6.28
C HIS A 70 10.21 0.87 -6.46
N LEU A 71 10.59 1.30 -7.65
CA LEU A 71 10.79 2.72 -7.94
C LEU A 71 9.49 3.52 -7.80
N HIS A 72 8.38 2.95 -8.27
CA HIS A 72 7.07 3.58 -8.15
C HIS A 72 6.71 3.80 -6.67
N LEU A 73 6.89 2.77 -5.86
CA LEU A 73 6.55 2.86 -4.44
C LEU A 73 7.53 3.75 -3.67
N GLN A 74 8.81 3.73 -4.00
CA GLN A 74 9.77 4.66 -3.42
C GLN A 74 9.38 6.11 -3.71
N LYS A 75 8.95 6.40 -4.93
CA LYS A 75 8.49 7.73 -5.32
C LYS A 75 7.20 8.11 -4.57
N LEU A 76 6.29 7.16 -4.39
CA LEU A 76 5.08 7.37 -3.61
C LEU A 76 5.44 7.85 -2.19
N TYR A 77 6.38 7.17 -1.53
CA TYR A 77 6.79 7.55 -0.17
C TYR A 77 7.48 8.91 -0.14
N THR A 78 8.30 9.22 -1.15
CA THR A 78 8.90 10.56 -1.26
C THR A 78 7.83 11.63 -1.40
N ASN A 79 6.83 11.40 -2.26
CA ASN A 79 5.73 12.34 -2.47
C ASN A 79 4.86 12.49 -1.21
N LEU A 80 4.67 11.41 -0.47
CA LEU A 80 3.86 11.44 0.75
C LEU A 80 4.45 12.39 1.79
N GLN A 81 5.78 12.49 1.87
CA GLN A 81 6.44 13.43 2.77
C GLN A 81 6.12 14.89 2.47
N ASN A 82 5.69 15.19 1.25
CA ASN A 82 5.36 16.54 0.84
C ASN A 82 3.90 16.91 1.07
N VAL A 83 3.07 15.95 1.50
CA VAL A 83 1.67 16.23 1.84
C VAL A 83 1.64 16.91 3.20
N ASP A 84 1.11 18.14 3.21
CA ASP A 84 0.97 18.91 4.43
C ASP A 84 -0.51 19.11 4.75
N ILE A 85 -0.88 18.74 5.95
CA ILE A 85 -2.25 18.89 6.45
C ILE A 85 -2.16 19.81 7.68
N PRO A 86 -2.56 21.09 7.53
CA PRO A 86 -2.38 22.06 8.63
C PRO A 86 -3.02 21.62 9.94
N GLU A 87 -4.16 20.93 9.87
CA GLU A 87 -4.89 20.45 11.06
C GLU A 87 -4.10 19.45 11.88
N LEU A 88 -3.08 18.82 11.30
CA LEU A 88 -2.25 17.82 11.99
C LEU A 88 -1.00 18.42 12.64
N ASN A 89 -0.85 19.74 12.61
CA ASN A 89 0.21 20.46 13.33
C ASN A 89 1.62 19.92 13.02
N GLY A 90 1.89 19.66 11.74
CA GLY A 90 3.21 19.18 11.30
C GLY A 90 3.37 17.68 11.30
N ARG A 91 2.39 16.93 11.80
CA ARG A 91 2.41 15.47 11.72
C ARG A 91 2.26 15.03 10.28
N LYS A 92 3.17 14.16 9.81
CA LYS A 92 3.13 13.62 8.46
C LYS A 92 2.28 12.37 8.39
N LEU A 93 1.65 12.15 7.23
CA LEU A 93 0.96 10.90 6.97
C LEU A 93 1.96 9.78 6.78
N SER A 94 1.58 8.59 7.21
CA SER A 94 2.36 7.38 7.03
C SER A 94 1.43 6.27 6.59
N CYS A 95 1.93 5.39 5.72
CA CYS A 95 1.17 4.21 5.29
C CYS A 95 2.09 3.01 5.16
N SER A 96 1.50 1.83 5.27
CA SER A 96 2.17 0.55 5.02
C SER A 96 1.53 -0.09 3.80
N ILE A 97 2.34 -0.71 2.94
CA ILE A 97 1.89 -1.27 1.67
C ILE A 97 2.41 -2.70 1.53
N GLY A 98 1.51 -3.62 1.16
CA GLY A 98 1.87 -4.96 0.73
C GLY A 98 1.50 -5.17 -0.72
N CYS A 99 2.38 -5.77 -1.50
CA CYS A 99 2.19 -5.98 -2.94
C CYS A 99 2.45 -7.43 -3.32
N ALA A 100 1.60 -7.98 -4.20
CA ALA A 100 1.81 -9.27 -4.83
C ALA A 100 1.48 -9.18 -6.31
N VAL A 101 2.07 -10.06 -7.13
CA VAL A 101 1.98 -9.98 -8.58
C VAL A 101 1.43 -11.28 -9.15
N ALA A 102 0.43 -11.20 -10.00
CA ALA A 102 -0.12 -12.34 -10.74
C ALA A 102 0.33 -12.28 -12.21
N PRO A 103 0.54 -13.40 -12.86
CA PRO A 103 0.43 -14.78 -12.36
C PRO A 103 1.67 -15.29 -11.63
N THR A 104 2.70 -14.48 -11.48
CA THR A 104 3.99 -14.89 -10.92
C THR A 104 3.85 -15.44 -9.50
N ASP A 105 3.16 -14.71 -8.61
CA ASP A 105 3.01 -15.09 -7.20
C ASP A 105 1.74 -15.90 -6.97
N ALA A 106 0.70 -15.68 -7.77
CA ALA A 106 -0.62 -16.26 -7.55
C ALA A 106 -1.37 -16.42 -8.87
N GLU A 107 -2.22 -17.45 -8.96
CA GLU A 107 -3.01 -17.73 -10.15
C GLU A 107 -4.48 -17.32 -10.01
N SER A 108 -4.93 -17.02 -8.79
CA SER A 108 -6.30 -16.59 -8.53
C SER A 108 -6.28 -15.27 -7.76
N PHE A 109 -7.38 -14.53 -7.85
CA PHE A 109 -7.51 -13.28 -7.10
C PHE A 109 -7.48 -13.52 -5.60
N SER A 110 -8.17 -14.57 -5.14
CA SER A 110 -8.19 -14.94 -3.72
C SER A 110 -6.79 -15.18 -3.17
N GLN A 111 -5.97 -15.90 -3.93
CA GLN A 111 -4.59 -16.16 -3.55
C GLN A 111 -3.75 -14.88 -3.61
N LEU A 112 -3.94 -14.07 -4.64
CA LEU A 112 -3.22 -12.81 -4.80
C LEU A 112 -3.50 -11.86 -3.63
N TYR A 113 -4.78 -11.75 -3.24
CA TYR A 113 -5.20 -10.95 -2.11
C TYR A 113 -4.51 -11.40 -0.82
N ARG A 114 -4.49 -12.71 -0.58
CA ARG A 114 -3.87 -13.27 0.61
C ARG A 114 -2.38 -12.96 0.69
N LEU A 115 -1.69 -13.04 -0.46
CA LEU A 115 -0.25 -12.77 -0.50
C LEU A 115 0.06 -11.29 -0.33
N ALA A 116 -0.74 -10.41 -0.93
CA ALA A 116 -0.59 -8.96 -0.72
C ALA A 116 -0.87 -8.59 0.74
N ASP A 117 -1.88 -9.20 1.34
CA ASP A 117 -2.22 -8.98 2.75
C ASP A 117 -1.09 -9.47 3.67
N HIS A 118 -0.49 -10.61 3.34
CA HIS A 118 0.66 -11.11 4.08
C HIS A 118 1.85 -10.17 3.98
N ALA A 119 2.12 -9.62 2.79
CA ALA A 119 3.18 -8.64 2.62
C ALA A 119 2.90 -7.37 3.42
N LEU A 120 1.64 -6.93 3.48
CA LEU A 120 1.24 -5.79 4.30
C LEU A 120 1.49 -6.07 5.79
N TYR A 121 1.12 -7.25 6.25
CA TYR A 121 1.39 -7.67 7.62
C TYR A 121 2.90 -7.58 7.93
N THR A 122 3.73 -8.03 7.01
CA THR A 122 5.19 -7.97 7.15
C THR A 122 5.66 -6.52 7.25
N ALA A 123 5.12 -5.62 6.42
CA ALA A 123 5.45 -4.20 6.48
C ALA A 123 5.12 -3.60 7.85
N LYS A 124 3.94 -3.94 8.39
CA LYS A 124 3.52 -3.46 9.72
C LYS A 124 4.41 -4.00 10.83
N HIS A 125 4.80 -5.27 10.74
CA HIS A 125 5.67 -5.91 11.73
C HIS A 125 7.09 -5.37 11.71
N ASN A 126 7.56 -4.92 10.56
CA ASN A 126 8.91 -4.39 10.41
C ASN A 126 9.02 -2.90 10.75
N GLY A 127 7.97 -2.32 11.31
CA GLY A 127 8.03 -0.95 11.82
C GLY A 127 7.11 0.04 11.13
N ARG A 128 6.27 -0.41 10.20
CA ARG A 128 5.34 0.45 9.46
C ARG A 128 6.07 1.46 8.57
N GLY A 129 5.34 2.32 7.89
CA GLY A 129 5.92 3.36 7.05
C GLY A 129 6.80 2.82 5.94
N ARG A 130 6.42 1.71 5.35
CA ARG A 130 7.20 1.01 4.34
C ARG A 130 6.34 0.15 3.45
N PHE A 131 6.89 -0.26 2.32
CA PHE A 131 6.23 -1.24 1.46
C PHE A 131 7.01 -2.56 1.50
N VAL A 132 6.29 -3.66 1.29
CA VAL A 132 6.87 -4.98 1.13
C VAL A 132 6.26 -5.61 -0.12
N ILE A 133 7.11 -6.13 -1.00
CA ILE A 133 6.68 -6.87 -2.18
C ILE A 133 6.86 -8.35 -1.88
N TYR A 134 5.80 -9.14 -2.06
CA TYR A 134 5.81 -10.56 -1.70
C TYR A 134 6.97 -11.31 -2.33
N HIS A 135 7.27 -11.02 -3.60
CA HIS A 135 8.38 -11.65 -4.31
C HIS A 135 9.71 -11.54 -3.54
N ASP A 136 9.92 -10.43 -2.85
CA ASP A 136 11.17 -10.18 -2.13
C ASP A 136 11.26 -10.98 -0.82
N ILE A 137 10.14 -11.42 -0.25
CA ILE A 137 10.12 -12.11 1.04
C ILE A 137 9.80 -13.59 0.94
N LYS A 138 9.32 -14.08 -0.20
CA LYS A 138 8.87 -15.47 -0.32
C LYS A 138 10.00 -16.48 -0.05
N ASN A 139 11.23 -16.17 -0.46
CA ASN A 139 12.37 -17.05 -0.25
C ASN A 139 12.81 -17.09 1.22
N GLN A 140 12.60 -16.01 1.95
CA GLN A 140 12.89 -15.96 3.39
C GLN A 140 11.95 -16.88 4.16
N GLN A 141 10.67 -16.93 3.77
CA GLN A 141 9.70 -17.84 4.39
C GLN A 141 10.04 -19.30 4.13
N GLU A 142 10.41 -19.64 2.90
CA GLU A 142 10.82 -21.00 2.55
C GLU A 142 12.04 -21.42 3.36
N THR A 143 12.98 -20.52 3.59
CA THR A 143 14.17 -20.80 4.39
C THR A 143 13.81 -21.05 5.86
N VAL A 144 12.86 -20.28 6.41
CA VAL A 144 12.43 -20.43 7.80
C VAL A 144 11.62 -21.69 8.00
N LEU A 145 10.85 -22.13 6.99
CA LEU A 145 10.01 -23.33 7.08
C LEU A 145 10.79 -24.60 6.76
N SER A 146 11.93 -24.50 6.15
CA SER A 146 12.79 -25.65 5.89
C SER A 146 13.80 -25.83 7.01
#